data_5b323156c687cee1afc906e53da12df7
#
_entry.id   5b323156c687cee1afc906e53da12df7
#
_cell.length_a   1.000
_cell.length_b   1.000
_cell.length_c   1.000
_cell.angle_alpha   90.00
_cell.angle_beta   90.00
_cell.angle_gamma   90.00
#
_symmetry.space_group_name_H-M   'P 1'
#
loop_
_entity.id
_entity.type
_entity.pdbx_description
1 polymer ?
#
loop_
_entity_poly.entity_id
_entity_poly.type
_entity_poly.pdbx_seq_one_letter_code
_entity_poly.pdbx_strand_id
1 'polypeptide(L)'
;MIFYLLCTEILWNMDIRIGNGYDVHALAEGLPLWLGGVLVESPIGCIAHSDGDVAIHALCDALLGALALGDIGKHFPDTSSEFKGIDSKILLARVMELVRAEGWDVCNADITIAMQRPKLAPYIIKMRECLSQVMGVSVGQVSVKATTTEKLGFVGRGEGCEVYAVVLLKKSAI
;
A
#
# COMPACT_ATOMS: atom_id res chain seq x y z
N MET A 1 -2.80 33.65 -30.42
CA MET A 1 -2.52 32.38 -31.11
C MET A 1 -1.38 31.58 -30.44
N ILE A 2 -0.27 32.22 -30.00
CA ILE A 2 0.85 31.54 -29.31
C ILE A 2 0.48 31.02 -27.91
N PHE A 3 -0.36 31.72 -27.15
CA PHE A 3 -0.80 31.29 -25.82
C PHE A 3 -1.71 30.02 -25.84
N TYR A 4 -2.46 29.86 -26.92
CA TYR A 4 -3.35 28.66 -27.07
C TYR A 4 -2.57 27.39 -27.40
N LEU A 5 -1.47 27.52 -28.16
CA LEU A 5 -0.58 26.41 -28.50
C LEU A 5 0.24 25.94 -27.28
N LEU A 6 0.72 26.87 -26.45
CA LEU A 6 1.44 26.53 -25.20
C LEU A 6 0.52 25.84 -24.16
N CYS A 7 -0.75 26.23 -24.06
CA CYS A 7 -1.71 25.54 -23.19
C CYS A 7 -2.05 24.12 -23.67
N THR A 8 -2.12 23.89 -24.98
CA THR A 8 -2.43 22.56 -25.52
C THR A 8 -1.25 21.61 -25.38
N GLU A 9 -0.01 22.04 -25.55
CA GLU A 9 1.18 21.19 -25.37
C GLU A 9 1.39 20.80 -23.89
N ILE A 10 1.09 21.68 -22.93
CA ILE A 10 1.22 21.38 -21.50
C ILE A 10 0.15 20.37 -21.04
N LEU A 11 -1.03 20.38 -21.64
CA LEU A 11 -2.14 19.47 -21.26
C LEU A 11 -2.01 18.06 -21.84
N TRP A 12 -1.22 17.85 -22.90
CA TRP A 12 -1.07 16.54 -23.56
C TRP A 12 0.13 15.71 -23.08
N ASN A 13 0.96 16.25 -22.19
CA ASN A 13 2.19 15.57 -21.74
C ASN A 13 2.19 15.26 -20.24
N MET A 14 1.02 15.09 -19.63
CA MET A 14 0.95 14.53 -18.27
C MET A 14 0.97 13.01 -18.35
N ASP A 15 2.19 12.43 -18.37
CA ASP A 15 2.34 10.99 -18.19
C ASP A 15 1.90 10.64 -16.75
N ILE A 16 0.74 10.01 -16.64
CA ILE A 16 0.20 9.48 -15.40
C ILE A 16 -0.03 7.98 -15.51
N ARG A 17 0.09 7.28 -14.40
CA ARG A 17 -0.19 5.85 -14.29
C ARG A 17 -1.02 5.55 -13.05
N ILE A 18 -1.97 4.65 -13.19
CA ILE A 18 -2.77 4.13 -12.09
C ILE A 18 -2.33 2.70 -11.82
N GLY A 19 -2.13 2.36 -10.54
CA GLY A 19 -1.95 0.99 -10.09
C GLY A 19 -3.02 0.63 -9.08
N ASN A 20 -3.43 -0.63 -9.11
CA ASN A 20 -4.31 -1.24 -8.13
C ASN A 20 -3.56 -2.43 -7.50
N GLY A 21 -3.63 -2.54 -6.18
CA GLY A 21 -3.11 -3.68 -5.43
C GLY A 21 -4.20 -4.25 -4.53
N TYR A 22 -4.15 -5.55 -4.35
CA TYR A 22 -5.02 -6.30 -3.46
C TYR A 22 -4.20 -7.34 -2.72
N ASP A 23 -4.38 -7.40 -1.41
CA ASP A 23 -3.78 -8.45 -0.59
C ASP A 23 -4.76 -8.92 0.49
N VAL A 24 -4.63 -10.17 0.89
CA VAL A 24 -5.48 -10.84 1.87
C VAL A 24 -4.67 -11.78 2.74
N HIS A 25 -4.88 -11.68 4.06
CA HIS A 25 -4.21 -12.57 5.01
C HIS A 25 -5.22 -13.19 5.96
N ALA A 26 -5.02 -14.48 6.25
CA ALA A 26 -5.74 -15.14 7.32
C ALA A 26 -5.28 -14.62 8.69
N LEU A 27 -6.18 -14.64 9.67
CA LEU A 27 -5.92 -14.18 11.03
C LEU A 27 -5.77 -15.38 11.98
N ALA A 28 -4.88 -15.24 12.96
CA ALA A 28 -4.71 -16.22 14.05
C ALA A 28 -4.46 -15.52 15.38
N GLU A 29 -4.82 -16.21 16.47
CA GLU A 29 -4.57 -15.75 17.84
C GLU A 29 -3.07 -15.73 18.18
N GLY A 30 -2.67 -14.78 19.03
CA GLY A 30 -1.31 -14.70 19.55
C GLY A 30 -0.27 -14.15 18.59
N LEU A 31 -0.66 -13.74 17.38
CA LEU A 31 0.22 -13.08 16.43
C LEU A 31 0.10 -11.57 16.54
N PRO A 32 1.18 -10.79 16.28
CA PRO A 32 1.11 -9.35 16.21
C PRO A 32 0.31 -8.91 14.97
N LEU A 33 -0.46 -7.83 15.09
CA LEU A 33 -1.21 -7.23 13.99
C LEU A 33 -0.49 -5.97 13.50
N TRP A 34 0.23 -6.09 12.39
CA TRP A 34 0.83 -4.94 11.70
C TRP A 34 -0.06 -4.48 10.56
N LEU A 35 -0.38 -3.19 10.51
CA LEU A 35 -1.17 -2.58 9.43
C LEU A 35 -0.65 -1.17 9.13
N GLY A 36 -0.26 -0.94 7.89
CA GLY A 36 0.27 0.35 7.44
C GLY A 36 1.52 0.80 8.22
N GLY A 37 2.38 -0.16 8.60
CA GLY A 37 3.61 0.07 9.37
C GLY A 37 3.38 0.32 10.85
N VAL A 38 2.16 0.14 11.36
CA VAL A 38 1.78 0.39 12.76
C VAL A 38 1.35 -0.89 13.44
N LEU A 39 1.90 -1.15 14.63
CA LEU A 39 1.43 -2.23 15.50
C LEU A 39 0.07 -1.85 16.11
N VAL A 40 -0.96 -2.60 15.77
CA VAL A 40 -2.32 -2.44 16.27
C VAL A 40 -2.51 -3.37 17.47
N GLU A 41 -3.01 -2.84 18.57
CA GLU A 41 -3.34 -3.67 19.74
C GLU A 41 -4.50 -4.61 19.42
N SER A 42 -4.21 -5.90 19.40
CA SER A 42 -5.16 -6.95 18.99
C SER A 42 -4.74 -8.31 19.56
N PRO A 43 -5.70 -9.17 19.96
CA PRO A 43 -5.39 -10.55 20.33
C PRO A 43 -5.11 -11.46 19.11
N ILE A 44 -5.38 -10.97 17.90
CA ILE A 44 -5.20 -11.69 16.64
C ILE A 44 -4.31 -10.87 15.70
N GLY A 45 -3.53 -11.56 14.88
CA GLY A 45 -2.70 -10.95 13.83
C GLY A 45 -2.65 -11.78 12.57
N CYS A 46 -2.01 -11.27 11.53
CA CYS A 46 -1.95 -11.91 10.23
C CYS A 46 -0.97 -13.08 10.21
N ILE A 47 -1.38 -14.18 9.57
CA ILE A 47 -0.49 -15.28 9.23
C ILE A 47 0.25 -14.90 7.95
N ALA A 48 1.60 -14.79 8.02
CA ALA A 48 2.42 -14.42 6.88
C ALA A 48 3.85 -14.93 7.00
N HIS A 49 4.61 -14.83 5.90
CA HIS A 49 6.06 -15.10 5.88
C HIS A 49 6.87 -13.91 6.41
N SER A 50 6.39 -12.66 6.15
CA SER A 50 6.93 -11.40 6.67
C SER A 50 6.30 -11.03 8.03
N ASP A 51 6.23 -9.74 8.36
CA ASP A 51 5.49 -9.22 9.51
C ASP A 51 3.96 -9.24 9.30
N GLY A 52 3.48 -9.58 8.09
CA GLY A 52 2.07 -9.71 7.74
C GLY A 52 1.33 -8.39 7.55
N ASP A 53 2.02 -7.30 7.26
CA ASP A 53 1.37 -6.01 6.98
C ASP A 53 0.70 -6.02 5.60
N VAL A 54 -0.53 -6.53 5.56
CA VAL A 54 -1.34 -6.65 4.34
C VAL A 54 -1.60 -5.29 3.67
N ALA A 55 -1.59 -4.18 4.42
CA ALA A 55 -1.79 -2.85 3.86
C ALA A 55 -0.56 -2.38 3.07
N ILE A 56 0.63 -2.65 3.57
CA ILE A 56 1.87 -2.36 2.85
C ILE A 56 2.02 -3.29 1.64
N HIS A 57 1.66 -4.56 1.75
CA HIS A 57 1.75 -5.48 0.62
C HIS A 57 0.85 -5.05 -0.54
N ALA A 58 -0.42 -4.73 -0.27
CA ALA A 58 -1.33 -4.20 -1.28
C ALA A 58 -0.81 -2.89 -1.91
N LEU A 59 -0.21 -2.00 -1.09
CA LEU A 59 0.38 -0.76 -1.58
C LEU A 59 1.59 -1.01 -2.49
N CYS A 60 2.46 -1.96 -2.14
CA CYS A 60 3.59 -2.37 -2.98
C CYS A 60 3.11 -2.90 -4.34
N ASP A 61 2.09 -3.75 -4.35
CA ASP A 61 1.50 -4.29 -5.58
C ASP A 61 0.88 -3.18 -6.45
N ALA A 62 0.21 -2.21 -5.84
CA ALA A 62 -0.31 -1.05 -6.57
C ALA A 62 0.82 -0.25 -7.25
N LEU A 63 1.92 0.01 -6.54
CA LEU A 63 3.07 0.75 -7.04
C LEU A 63 3.78 0.01 -8.18
N LEU A 64 4.06 -1.29 -7.99
CA LEU A 64 4.69 -2.14 -9.00
C LEU A 64 3.78 -2.31 -10.23
N GLY A 65 2.49 -2.55 -10.01
CA GLY A 65 1.50 -2.72 -11.08
C GLY A 65 1.33 -1.47 -11.93
N ALA A 66 1.36 -0.27 -11.35
CA ALA A 66 1.31 0.99 -12.08
C ALA A 66 2.41 1.11 -13.15
N LEU A 67 3.57 0.50 -12.90
CA LEU A 67 4.74 0.53 -13.78
C LEU A 67 4.92 -0.78 -14.59
N ALA A 68 3.98 -1.71 -14.50
CA ALA A 68 4.04 -3.03 -15.15
C ALA A 68 5.29 -3.85 -14.75
N LEU A 69 5.76 -3.68 -13.50
CA LEU A 69 6.93 -4.37 -12.94
C LEU A 69 6.58 -5.76 -12.35
N GLY A 70 5.31 -6.12 -12.33
CA GLY A 70 4.79 -7.34 -11.73
C GLY A 70 4.24 -7.10 -10.34
N ASP A 71 4.46 -8.02 -9.41
CA ASP A 71 3.94 -8.03 -8.06
C ASP A 71 5.05 -8.15 -7.01
N ILE A 72 4.69 -8.02 -5.74
CA ILE A 72 5.61 -8.11 -4.61
C ILE A 72 6.32 -9.47 -4.55
N GLY A 73 5.64 -10.56 -4.90
CA GLY A 73 6.20 -11.92 -4.88
C GLY A 73 7.31 -12.13 -5.89
N LYS A 74 7.29 -11.41 -7.02
CA LYS A 74 8.36 -11.43 -8.02
C LYS A 74 9.64 -10.77 -7.49
N HIS A 75 9.52 -9.71 -6.71
CA HIS A 75 10.66 -8.94 -6.18
C HIS A 75 11.16 -9.47 -4.84
N PHE A 76 10.27 -10.02 -4.02
CA PHE A 76 10.54 -10.48 -2.66
C PHE A 76 9.88 -11.85 -2.43
N PRO A 77 10.43 -12.92 -3.06
CA PRO A 77 9.81 -14.24 -2.99
C PRO A 77 9.77 -14.77 -1.55
N ASP A 78 8.63 -15.31 -1.15
CA ASP A 78 8.39 -15.94 0.16
C ASP A 78 9.24 -17.19 0.41
N THR A 79 9.79 -17.77 -0.66
CA THR A 79 10.74 -18.88 -0.60
C THR A 79 12.14 -18.47 -0.14
N SER A 80 12.47 -17.18 -0.14
CA SER A 80 13.76 -16.65 0.29
C SER A 80 13.80 -16.47 1.81
N SER A 81 14.81 -17.05 2.45
CA SER A 81 15.06 -16.84 3.88
C SER A 81 15.42 -15.39 4.24
N GLU A 82 15.83 -14.58 3.26
CA GLU A 82 16.14 -13.14 3.44
C GLU A 82 14.92 -12.35 3.93
N PHE A 83 13.72 -12.75 3.48
CA PHE A 83 12.50 -11.98 3.76
C PHE A 83 11.66 -12.57 4.90
N LYS A 84 12.14 -13.64 5.54
CA LYS A 84 11.43 -14.26 6.67
C LYS A 84 11.37 -13.31 7.87
N GLY A 85 10.14 -12.93 8.25
CA GLY A 85 9.88 -11.99 9.35
C GLY A 85 10.33 -10.56 9.07
N ILE A 86 10.56 -10.20 7.80
CA ILE A 86 10.98 -8.85 7.42
C ILE A 86 9.90 -7.82 7.76
N ASP A 87 10.33 -6.66 8.20
CA ASP A 87 9.48 -5.47 8.34
C ASP A 87 9.06 -4.99 6.95
N SER A 88 7.76 -5.00 6.67
CA SER A 88 7.21 -4.61 5.36
C SER A 88 7.51 -3.16 4.98
N LYS A 89 7.85 -2.29 5.92
CA LYS A 89 8.35 -0.93 5.61
C LYS A 89 9.65 -0.97 4.78
N ILE A 90 10.49 -1.99 4.98
CA ILE A 90 11.70 -2.18 4.17
C ILE A 90 11.32 -2.58 2.74
N LEU A 91 10.31 -3.43 2.57
CA LEU A 91 9.79 -3.81 1.25
C LEU A 91 9.25 -2.57 0.52
N LEU A 92 8.42 -1.77 1.20
CA LEU A 92 7.88 -0.53 0.63
C LEU A 92 9.00 0.46 0.23
N ALA A 93 10.02 0.61 1.06
CA ALA A 93 11.15 1.48 0.75
C ALA A 93 11.88 1.02 -0.53
N ARG A 94 12.15 -0.29 -0.67
CA ARG A 94 12.77 -0.87 -1.88
C ARG A 94 11.87 -0.70 -3.12
N VAL A 95 10.56 -0.87 -2.98
CA VAL A 95 9.61 -0.60 -4.09
C VAL A 95 9.63 0.87 -4.49
N MET A 96 9.71 1.79 -3.53
CA MET A 96 9.83 3.23 -3.82
C MET A 96 11.15 3.59 -4.52
N GLU A 97 12.24 2.87 -4.23
CA GLU A 97 13.50 3.01 -4.99
C GLU A 97 13.30 2.60 -6.46
N LEU A 98 12.59 1.49 -6.72
CA LEU A 98 12.27 1.06 -8.10
C LEU A 98 11.41 2.10 -8.82
N VAL A 99 10.35 2.61 -8.16
CA VAL A 99 9.47 3.65 -8.73
C VAL A 99 10.27 4.87 -9.17
N ARG A 100 11.19 5.35 -8.31
CA ARG A 100 12.04 6.50 -8.61
C ARG A 100 13.08 6.21 -9.70
N ALA A 101 13.65 5.00 -9.71
CA ALA A 101 14.61 4.58 -10.74
C ALA A 101 13.97 4.57 -12.13
N GLU A 102 12.68 4.23 -12.23
CA GLU A 102 11.90 4.31 -13.47
C GLU A 102 11.51 5.76 -13.84
N GLY A 103 11.83 6.75 -12.99
CA GLY A 103 11.56 8.17 -13.21
C GLY A 103 10.10 8.54 -12.92
N TRP A 104 9.51 7.98 -11.88
CA TRP A 104 8.13 8.26 -11.46
C TRP A 104 8.05 8.72 -10.02
N ASP A 105 7.07 9.60 -9.75
CA ASP A 105 6.72 10.10 -8.43
C ASP A 105 5.27 9.73 -8.08
N VAL A 106 5.01 9.53 -6.80
CA VAL A 106 3.66 9.29 -6.30
C VAL A 106 2.89 10.60 -6.20
N CYS A 107 1.75 10.69 -6.90
CA CYS A 107 0.79 11.78 -6.71
C CYS A 107 -0.03 11.58 -5.44
N ASN A 108 -0.63 10.40 -5.32
CA ASN A 108 -1.36 9.99 -4.12
C ASN A 108 -1.49 8.47 -4.04
N ALA A 109 -1.78 8.00 -2.84
CA ALA A 109 -2.19 6.62 -2.55
C ALA A 109 -3.49 6.63 -1.74
N ASP A 110 -4.41 5.73 -2.06
CA ASP A 110 -5.67 5.53 -1.33
C ASP A 110 -5.82 4.05 -0.97
N ILE A 111 -5.88 3.77 0.32
CA ILE A 111 -5.87 2.42 0.88
C ILE A 111 -7.16 2.18 1.65
N THR A 112 -7.81 1.06 1.39
CA THR A 112 -9.02 0.63 2.10
C THR A 112 -8.76 -0.70 2.77
N ILE A 113 -8.83 -0.73 4.09
CA ILE A 113 -8.66 -1.94 4.91
C ILE A 113 -10.04 -2.46 5.31
N ALA A 114 -10.39 -3.67 4.86
CA ALA A 114 -11.59 -4.37 5.28
C ALA A 114 -11.24 -5.35 6.41
N MET A 115 -11.67 -5.02 7.63
CA MET A 115 -11.40 -5.80 8.83
C MET A 115 -12.53 -5.68 9.84
N GLN A 116 -13.02 -6.82 10.34
CA GLN A 116 -14.16 -6.81 11.28
C GLN A 116 -13.76 -6.31 12.67
N ARG A 117 -12.60 -6.69 13.18
CA ARG A 117 -12.03 -6.29 14.48
C ARG A 117 -10.50 -6.38 14.41
N PRO A 118 -9.77 -5.54 15.18
CA PRO A 118 -10.23 -4.44 16.05
C PRO A 118 -10.71 -3.21 15.26
N LYS A 119 -11.22 -2.17 15.96
CA LYS A 119 -11.49 -0.86 15.35
C LYS A 119 -10.19 -0.16 15.00
N LEU A 120 -9.99 0.19 13.72
CA LEU A 120 -8.76 0.77 13.21
C LEU A 120 -8.75 2.32 13.27
N ALA A 121 -9.89 2.96 13.50
CA ALA A 121 -9.99 4.42 13.53
C ALA A 121 -8.92 5.14 14.39
N PRO A 122 -8.54 4.65 15.59
CA PRO A 122 -7.49 5.29 16.39
C PRO A 122 -6.08 5.24 15.79
N TYR A 123 -5.85 4.33 14.82
CA TYR A 123 -4.53 4.09 14.22
C TYR A 123 -4.35 4.74 12.86
N ILE A 124 -5.42 5.19 12.19
CA ILE A 124 -5.42 5.69 10.81
C ILE A 124 -4.41 6.83 10.61
N ILE A 125 -4.36 7.79 11.53
CA ILE A 125 -3.43 8.93 11.41
C ILE A 125 -1.97 8.44 11.44
N LYS A 126 -1.65 7.55 12.39
CA LYS A 126 -0.30 6.97 12.51
C LYS A 126 0.10 6.15 11.28
N MET A 127 -0.84 5.38 10.70
CA MET A 127 -0.61 4.64 9.47
C MET A 127 -0.28 5.59 8.31
N ARG A 128 -1.06 6.67 8.14
CA ARG A 128 -0.81 7.67 7.10
C ARG A 128 0.55 8.34 7.27
N GLU A 129 0.92 8.72 8.49
CA GLU A 129 2.21 9.31 8.82
C GLU A 129 3.36 8.34 8.51
N CYS A 130 3.25 7.09 8.95
CA CYS A 130 4.25 6.06 8.70
C CYS A 130 4.45 5.81 7.20
N LEU A 131 3.37 5.57 6.47
CA LEU A 131 3.41 5.29 5.03
C LEU A 131 3.98 6.48 4.25
N SER A 132 3.53 7.72 4.56
CA SER A 132 4.03 8.92 3.90
C SER A 132 5.52 9.13 4.13
N GLN A 133 6.01 8.85 5.35
CA GLN A 133 7.43 8.93 5.68
C GLN A 133 8.26 7.92 4.87
N VAL A 134 7.83 6.66 4.82
CA VAL A 134 8.54 5.60 4.06
C VAL A 134 8.53 5.92 2.57
N MET A 135 7.40 6.37 2.04
CA MET A 135 7.28 6.73 0.63
C MET A 135 7.98 8.05 0.27
N GLY A 136 8.35 8.87 1.26
CA GLY A 136 8.95 10.19 1.03
C GLY A 136 7.99 11.19 0.38
N VAL A 137 6.72 11.15 0.78
CA VAL A 137 5.64 12.04 0.30
C VAL A 137 4.98 12.77 1.46
N SER A 138 4.14 13.77 1.18
CA SER A 138 3.38 14.45 2.24
C SER A 138 2.24 13.56 2.76
N VAL A 139 1.85 13.72 4.03
CA VAL A 139 0.71 13.00 4.63
C VAL A 139 -0.59 13.25 3.87
N GLY A 140 -0.73 14.44 3.24
CA GLY A 140 -1.88 14.78 2.41
C GLY A 140 -2.02 13.92 1.14
N GLN A 141 -0.96 13.24 0.71
CA GLN A 141 -0.97 12.36 -0.46
C GLN A 141 -1.33 10.91 -0.11
N VAL A 142 -1.47 10.58 1.18
CA VAL A 142 -1.79 9.22 1.65
C VAL A 142 -3.13 9.21 2.35
N SER A 143 -4.08 8.47 1.80
CA SER A 143 -5.38 8.17 2.41
C SER A 143 -5.39 6.74 2.92
N VAL A 144 -5.86 6.54 4.15
CA VAL A 144 -6.16 5.21 4.71
C VAL A 144 -7.56 5.25 5.29
N LYS A 145 -8.38 4.29 4.88
CA LYS A 145 -9.75 4.10 5.35
C LYS A 145 -9.91 2.67 5.85
N ALA A 146 -10.76 2.48 6.83
CA ALA A 146 -11.11 1.15 7.32
C ALA A 146 -12.63 0.96 7.28
N THR A 147 -13.04 -0.25 6.94
CA THR A 147 -14.44 -0.66 6.92
C THR A 147 -14.61 -2.07 7.48
N THR A 148 -15.81 -2.40 7.92
CA THR A 148 -16.24 -3.79 8.14
C THR A 148 -16.94 -4.31 6.89
N THR A 149 -17.17 -5.62 6.82
CA THR A 149 -18.02 -6.21 5.77
C THR A 149 -19.42 -6.54 6.31
N GLU A 150 -19.87 -5.84 7.36
CA GLU A 150 -21.21 -6.05 7.98
C GLU A 150 -21.47 -7.52 8.36
N LYS A 151 -20.44 -8.20 8.86
CA LYS A 151 -20.42 -9.63 9.21
C LYS A 151 -20.54 -10.58 8.01
N LEU A 152 -20.42 -10.11 6.80
CA LEU A 152 -20.45 -10.94 5.58
C LEU A 152 -19.05 -11.46 5.21
N GLY A 153 -19.02 -12.65 4.62
CA GLY A 153 -17.82 -13.27 4.13
C GLY A 153 -16.79 -13.64 5.22
N PHE A 154 -15.58 -13.97 4.82
CA PHE A 154 -14.49 -14.36 5.70
C PHE A 154 -14.01 -13.20 6.59
N VAL A 155 -13.99 -11.99 6.08
CA VAL A 155 -13.69 -10.78 6.87
C VAL A 155 -14.73 -10.60 7.99
N GLY A 156 -16.02 -10.71 7.64
CA GLY A 156 -17.10 -10.55 8.59
C GLY A 156 -17.15 -11.62 9.68
N ARG A 157 -16.63 -12.82 9.40
CA ARG A 157 -16.45 -13.89 10.39
C ARG A 157 -15.13 -13.75 11.20
N GLY A 158 -14.27 -12.79 10.85
CA GLY A 158 -12.99 -12.57 11.52
C GLY A 158 -11.92 -13.60 11.17
N GLU A 159 -12.05 -14.29 10.05
CA GLU A 159 -11.11 -15.32 9.57
C GLU A 159 -9.90 -14.71 8.85
N GLY A 160 -10.04 -13.50 8.33
CA GLY A 160 -9.01 -12.79 7.60
C GLY A 160 -9.28 -11.29 7.53
N CYS A 161 -8.30 -10.55 7.02
CA CYS A 161 -8.46 -9.17 6.56
C CYS A 161 -8.00 -9.05 5.11
N GLU A 162 -8.58 -8.10 4.40
CA GLU A 162 -8.22 -7.78 3.02
C GLU A 162 -8.01 -6.29 2.85
N VAL A 163 -7.13 -5.93 1.94
CA VAL A 163 -6.79 -4.54 1.64
C VAL A 163 -6.77 -4.30 0.15
N TYR A 164 -7.35 -3.17 -0.22
CA TYR A 164 -7.27 -2.61 -1.56
C TYR A 164 -6.43 -1.35 -1.51
N ALA A 165 -5.50 -1.20 -2.43
CA ALA A 165 -4.71 0.01 -2.60
C ALA A 165 -4.81 0.51 -4.04
N VAL A 166 -4.95 1.82 -4.20
CA VAL A 166 -4.88 2.49 -5.51
C VAL A 166 -3.83 3.58 -5.43
N VAL A 167 -2.96 3.65 -6.41
CA VAL A 167 -1.96 4.72 -6.52
C VAL A 167 -2.10 5.45 -7.84
N LEU A 168 -1.83 6.74 -7.80
CA LEU A 168 -1.61 7.56 -8.97
C LEU A 168 -0.15 8.00 -9.00
N LEU A 169 0.54 7.66 -10.08
CA LEU A 169 1.91 8.09 -10.34
C LEU A 169 1.92 9.16 -11.45
N LYS A 170 2.91 10.03 -11.39
CA LYS A 170 3.24 10.98 -12.46
C LYS A 170 4.71 10.82 -12.85
N LYS A 171 5.03 11.12 -14.10
CA LYS A 171 6.44 11.20 -14.52
C LYS A 171 7.16 12.28 -13.73
N SER A 172 8.36 11.97 -13.23
CA SER A 172 9.19 12.95 -12.52
C SER A 172 9.55 14.10 -13.44
N ALA A 173 9.56 15.31 -12.94
CA ALA A 173 10.10 16.44 -13.68
C ALA A 173 11.60 16.24 -13.86
N ILE A 174 12.07 16.40 -15.11
CA ILE A 174 13.50 16.38 -15.46
C ILE A 174 14.15 17.65 -14.95
#